data_9b6f5cf1045e699b2b90ff5262aca825
#
_entry.id   9b6f5cf1045e699b2b90ff5262aca825
#
_cell.length_a   1.000
_cell.length_b   1.000
_cell.length_c   1.000
_cell.angle_alpha   90.00
_cell.angle_beta   90.00
_cell.angle_gamma   90.00
#
_symmetry.space_group_name_H-M   'P 1'
#
loop_
_entity.id
_entity.type
_entity.pdbx_description
1 polymer ?
#
loop_
_entity_poly.entity_id
_entity_poly.type
_entity_poly.pdbx_seq_one_letter_code
_entity_poly.pdbx_strand_id
1 'polypeptide(L)'
;QQDLYDIVVRYMQKLYSFLEGEGIYITYADREGYILKNMGDENIMETKHVYQAREGSYRGKENPSLALMQGCLITGTPFTIYSTEHSAEVNDDWAGTAAPVFAPEDGSILGVIGVAAFWNRLNPHISALAIMMAEAVTDQIKLVRQQKRLDHV
;
A
#
# COMPACT_ATOMS: atom_id res chain seq x y z
N GLN A 1 -6.69 15.37 6.96
CA GLN A 1 -5.93 14.55 6.00
C GLN A 1 -4.51 14.27 6.45
N GLN A 2 -3.89 15.25 7.12
CA GLN A 2 -2.56 15.03 7.67
C GLN A 2 -2.57 13.95 8.76
N ASP A 3 -3.65 13.87 9.54
CA ASP A 3 -3.81 12.81 10.54
C ASP A 3 -3.81 11.43 9.91
N LEU A 4 -4.49 11.29 8.77
CA LEU A 4 -4.53 10.02 8.04
C LEU A 4 -3.13 9.62 7.57
N TYR A 5 -2.41 10.55 6.96
CA TYR A 5 -1.04 10.31 6.50
C TYR A 5 -0.14 9.86 7.64
N ASP A 6 -0.19 10.57 8.76
CA ASP A 6 0.66 10.27 9.92
C ASP A 6 0.35 8.89 10.49
N ILE A 7 -0.92 8.54 10.57
CA ILE A 7 -1.35 7.22 11.04
C ILE A 7 -0.84 6.13 10.09
N VAL A 8 -1.06 6.29 8.80
CA VAL A 8 -0.65 5.29 7.81
C VAL A 8 0.86 5.10 7.85
N VAL A 9 1.63 6.18 7.81
CA VAL A 9 3.10 6.10 7.79
C VAL A 9 3.63 5.42 9.06
N ARG A 10 3.03 5.71 10.20
CA ARG A 10 3.42 5.04 11.45
C ARG A 10 3.19 3.52 11.38
N TYR A 11 2.05 3.09 10.85
CA TYR A 11 1.80 1.66 10.66
C TYR A 11 2.74 1.05 9.62
N MET A 12 3.05 1.78 8.55
CA MET A 12 4.02 1.32 7.56
C MET A 12 5.40 1.11 8.18
N GLN A 13 5.86 2.07 9.00
CA GLN A 13 7.15 1.97 9.68
C GLN A 13 7.19 0.76 10.62
N LYS A 14 6.10 0.54 11.34
CA LYS A 14 5.99 -0.58 12.26
C LYS A 14 6.02 -1.91 11.51
N LEU A 15 5.27 -2.02 10.42
CA LEU A 15 5.27 -3.23 9.61
C LEU A 15 6.64 -3.46 8.98
N TYR A 16 7.24 -2.41 8.43
CA TYR A 16 8.55 -2.53 7.79
C TYR A 16 9.63 -2.98 8.77
N SER A 17 9.55 -2.59 10.04
CA SER A 17 10.52 -3.03 11.04
C SER A 17 10.57 -4.55 11.19
N PHE A 18 9.48 -5.25 10.87
CA PHE A 18 9.43 -6.71 10.88
C PHE A 18 9.81 -7.34 9.54
N LEU A 19 9.77 -6.56 8.45
CA LEU A 19 9.96 -7.08 7.10
C LEU A 19 11.27 -6.63 6.46
N GLU A 20 12.06 -5.85 7.17
CA GLU A 20 13.35 -5.36 6.66
C GLU A 20 14.23 -6.52 6.22
N GLY A 21 14.78 -6.43 5.02
CA GLY A 21 15.61 -7.47 4.43
C GLY A 21 14.87 -8.60 3.75
N GLU A 22 13.54 -8.61 3.76
CA GLU A 22 12.73 -9.70 3.22
C GLU A 22 12.35 -9.51 1.74
N GLY A 23 12.81 -8.44 1.11
CA GLY A 23 12.50 -8.17 -0.30
C GLY A 23 11.08 -7.69 -0.53
N ILE A 24 10.52 -7.01 0.45
CA ILE A 24 9.15 -6.52 0.44
C ILE A 24 9.16 -5.01 0.45
N TYR A 25 8.18 -4.38 -0.20
CA TYR A 25 7.97 -2.95 -0.02
C TYR A 25 6.49 -2.65 0.20
N ILE A 26 6.24 -1.51 0.84
CA ILE A 26 4.92 -1.07 1.25
C ILE A 26 4.64 0.26 0.58
N THR A 27 3.44 0.43 0.05
CA THR A 27 3.03 1.64 -0.66
C THR A 27 1.72 2.15 -0.10
N TYR A 28 1.63 3.48 0.04
CA TYR A 28 0.40 4.16 0.40
C TYR A 28 0.03 5.12 -0.71
N ALA A 29 -1.20 5.02 -1.20
CA ALA A 29 -1.77 5.92 -2.20
C ALA A 29 -3.02 6.58 -1.67
N ASP A 30 -3.30 7.80 -2.12
CA ASP A 30 -4.53 8.47 -1.76
C ASP A 30 -5.72 7.93 -2.55
N ARG A 31 -6.91 8.44 -2.24
CA ARG A 31 -8.16 7.99 -2.88
C ARG A 31 -8.22 8.30 -4.38
N GLU A 32 -7.35 9.17 -4.87
CA GLU A 32 -7.29 9.52 -6.28
C GLU A 32 -6.25 8.68 -7.03
N GLY A 33 -5.40 7.95 -6.30
CA GLY A 33 -4.40 7.07 -6.90
C GLY A 33 -2.99 7.64 -6.93
N TYR A 34 -2.75 8.77 -6.29
CA TYR A 34 -1.39 9.31 -6.18
C TYR A 34 -0.62 8.57 -5.09
N ILE A 35 0.60 8.18 -5.40
CA ILE A 35 1.49 7.55 -4.43
C ILE A 35 1.97 8.62 -3.44
N LEU A 36 1.70 8.41 -2.17
CA LEU A 36 2.07 9.35 -1.11
C LEU A 36 3.30 8.90 -0.33
N LYS A 37 3.53 7.59 -0.24
CA LYS A 37 4.67 7.06 0.50
C LYS A 37 5.01 5.66 0.01
N ASN A 38 6.30 5.40 -0.16
CA ASN A 38 6.86 4.07 -0.37
C ASN A 38 7.85 3.76 0.73
N MET A 39 7.95 2.51 1.12
CA MET A 39 8.87 2.07 2.16
C MET A 39 9.32 0.65 1.86
N GLY A 40 10.63 0.43 1.83
CA GLY A 40 11.21 -0.87 1.54
C GLY A 40 12.72 -0.82 1.62
N ASP A 41 13.36 -1.98 1.42
CA ASP A 41 14.82 -2.05 1.40
C ASP A 41 15.38 -1.23 0.23
N GLU A 42 16.57 -0.66 0.41
CA GLU A 42 17.18 0.21 -0.59
C GLU A 42 17.27 -0.46 -1.96
N ASN A 43 17.72 -1.71 -2.01
CA ASN A 43 17.83 -2.44 -3.27
C ASN A 43 16.47 -2.66 -3.96
N ILE A 44 15.40 -2.76 -3.18
CA ILE A 44 14.04 -2.88 -3.72
C ILE A 44 13.56 -1.52 -4.23
N MET A 45 13.81 -0.46 -3.47
CA MET A 45 13.38 0.90 -3.83
C MET A 45 14.05 1.41 -5.10
N GLU A 46 15.22 0.89 -5.44
CA GLU A 46 15.95 1.26 -6.65
C GLU A 46 15.50 0.49 -7.89
N THR A 47 14.63 -0.52 -7.74
CA THR A 47 14.14 -1.26 -8.91
C THR A 47 13.29 -0.37 -9.80
N LYS A 48 13.24 -0.72 -11.08
CA LYS A 48 12.48 0.03 -12.08
C LYS A 48 11.01 0.19 -11.68
N HIS A 49 10.39 -0.89 -11.20
CA HIS A 49 8.98 -0.87 -10.84
C HIS A 49 8.69 0.12 -9.71
N VAL A 50 9.49 0.08 -8.67
CA VAL A 50 9.28 0.96 -7.51
C VAL A 50 9.62 2.39 -7.87
N TYR A 51 10.71 2.61 -8.62
CA TYR A 51 11.10 3.94 -9.05
C TYR A 51 10.00 4.61 -9.89
N GLN A 52 9.37 3.88 -10.79
CA GLN A 52 8.29 4.41 -11.62
C GLN A 52 7.02 4.72 -10.82
N ALA A 53 6.87 4.10 -9.64
CA ALA A 53 5.73 4.31 -8.76
C ALA A 53 6.15 5.05 -7.48
N ARG A 54 7.13 5.95 -7.58
CA ARG A 54 7.61 6.73 -6.43
C ARG A 54 6.58 7.77 -6.00
N GLU A 55 6.84 8.41 -4.87
CA GLU A 55 5.97 9.45 -4.33
C GLU A 55 5.66 10.52 -5.39
N GLY A 56 4.41 10.91 -5.46
CA GLY A 56 3.92 11.86 -6.45
C GLY A 56 3.48 11.24 -7.76
N SER A 57 3.76 9.95 -7.99
CA SER A 57 3.31 9.25 -9.19
C SER A 57 1.80 9.02 -9.15
N TYR A 58 1.20 9.14 -10.31
CA TYR A 58 -0.21 8.86 -10.47
C TYR A 58 -0.40 7.50 -11.12
N ARG A 59 -1.57 6.89 -10.89
CA ARG A 59 -1.91 5.58 -11.45
C ARG A 59 -1.59 5.51 -12.94
N GLY A 60 -0.79 4.52 -13.32
CA GLY A 60 -0.39 4.28 -14.70
C GLY A 60 -0.71 2.84 -15.08
N LYS A 61 -1.01 2.62 -16.36
CA LYS A 61 -1.50 1.32 -16.81
C LYS A 61 -0.40 0.26 -16.94
N GLU A 62 0.85 0.69 -17.12
CA GLU A 62 1.94 -0.23 -17.43
C GLU A 62 2.79 -0.60 -16.22
N ASN A 63 2.61 0.09 -15.10
CA ASN A 63 3.37 -0.19 -13.89
C ASN A 63 2.53 -1.06 -12.95
N PRO A 64 3.02 -2.24 -12.55
CA PRO A 64 2.25 -3.13 -11.68
C PRO A 64 1.82 -2.50 -10.36
N SER A 65 2.69 -1.70 -9.73
CA SER A 65 2.34 -1.04 -8.47
C SER A 65 1.20 -0.05 -8.64
N LEU A 66 1.25 0.75 -9.70
CA LEU A 66 0.21 1.74 -9.98
C LEU A 66 -1.10 1.05 -10.38
N ALA A 67 -1.01 -0.01 -11.18
CA ALA A 67 -2.19 -0.81 -11.57
C ALA A 67 -2.84 -1.46 -10.36
N LEU A 68 -2.04 -1.92 -9.41
CA LEU A 68 -2.52 -2.52 -8.17
C LEU A 68 -3.38 -1.53 -7.38
N MET A 69 -2.88 -0.31 -7.20
CA MET A 69 -3.61 0.73 -6.48
C MET A 69 -4.90 1.09 -7.19
N GLN A 70 -4.85 1.23 -8.51
CA GLN A 70 -6.03 1.54 -9.31
C GLN A 70 -7.08 0.42 -9.23
N GLY A 71 -6.67 -0.84 -9.31
CA GLY A 71 -7.57 -1.97 -9.21
C GLY A 71 -8.32 -1.99 -7.88
N CYS A 72 -7.60 -1.73 -6.80
CA CYS A 72 -8.21 -1.64 -5.47
C CYS A 72 -9.22 -0.48 -5.38
N LEU A 73 -8.86 0.68 -5.93
CA LEU A 73 -9.76 1.84 -5.93
C LEU A 73 -11.03 1.59 -6.73
N ILE A 74 -10.93 0.90 -7.86
CA ILE A 74 -12.08 0.60 -8.72
C ILE A 74 -12.99 -0.43 -8.06
N THR A 75 -12.43 -1.49 -7.49
CA THR A 75 -13.23 -2.58 -6.92
C THR A 75 -13.74 -2.27 -5.50
N GLY A 76 -13.04 -1.41 -4.77
CA GLY A 76 -13.36 -1.14 -3.36
C GLY A 76 -13.10 -2.32 -2.43
N THR A 77 -12.33 -3.30 -2.90
CA THR A 77 -12.01 -4.52 -2.14
C THR A 77 -10.52 -4.80 -2.27
N PRO A 78 -9.95 -5.68 -1.43
CA PRO A 78 -8.56 -6.09 -1.61
C PRO A 78 -8.34 -6.63 -3.02
N PHE A 79 -7.22 -6.23 -3.62
CA PHE A 79 -6.92 -6.54 -5.00
C PHE A 79 -5.47 -7.05 -5.11
N THR A 80 -5.28 -8.15 -5.82
CA THR A 80 -3.97 -8.79 -5.96
C THR A 80 -3.57 -8.85 -7.42
N ILE A 81 -2.31 -8.53 -7.71
CA ILE A 81 -1.74 -8.65 -9.04
C ILE A 81 -0.48 -9.51 -8.96
N TYR A 82 -0.35 -10.40 -9.94
CA TYR A 82 0.90 -11.09 -10.25
C TYR A 82 1.37 -10.57 -11.59
N SER A 83 2.62 -10.15 -11.66
CA SER A 83 3.22 -9.65 -12.89
C SER A 83 4.51 -10.40 -13.16
N THR A 84 4.67 -10.88 -14.39
CA THR A 84 5.85 -11.61 -14.82
C THR A 84 6.63 -10.73 -15.77
N GLU A 85 7.90 -10.46 -15.46
CA GLU A 85 8.79 -9.75 -16.36
C GLU A 85 9.87 -10.66 -16.89
N HIS A 86 9.86 -10.87 -18.22
CA HIS A 86 10.85 -11.67 -18.90
C HIS A 86 11.61 -10.78 -19.89
N SER A 87 12.57 -10.02 -19.37
CA SER A 87 13.50 -9.31 -20.23
C SER A 87 14.87 -9.97 -20.14
N ALA A 88 15.75 -9.64 -21.08
CA ALA A 88 17.11 -10.16 -21.07
C ALA A 88 17.89 -9.73 -19.82
N GLU A 89 17.49 -8.63 -19.20
CA GLU A 89 18.20 -8.04 -18.07
C GLU A 89 17.56 -8.40 -16.72
N VAL A 90 16.24 -8.65 -16.71
CA VAL A 90 15.48 -8.88 -15.48
C VAL A 90 14.51 -10.02 -15.71
N ASN A 91 14.62 -11.03 -14.87
CA ASN A 91 13.71 -12.17 -14.87
C ASN A 91 13.04 -12.24 -13.50
N ASP A 92 12.41 -11.13 -13.10
CA ASP A 92 11.79 -11.00 -11.79
C ASP A 92 10.27 -10.93 -11.92
N ASP A 93 9.62 -11.86 -11.27
CA ASP A 93 8.18 -11.80 -11.08
C ASP A 93 7.89 -10.89 -9.90
N TRP A 94 6.73 -10.26 -9.95
CA TRP A 94 6.28 -9.34 -8.93
C TRP A 94 4.86 -9.71 -8.53
N ALA A 95 4.58 -9.67 -7.24
CA ALA A 95 3.22 -9.86 -6.76
C ALA A 95 2.94 -8.88 -5.63
N GLY A 96 1.72 -8.38 -5.59
CA GLY A 96 1.31 -7.47 -4.55
C GLY A 96 -0.17 -7.55 -4.28
N THR A 97 -0.54 -7.13 -3.08
CA THR A 97 -1.94 -6.97 -2.67
C THR A 97 -2.13 -5.59 -2.12
N ALA A 98 -3.19 -4.91 -2.57
CA ALA A 98 -3.60 -3.62 -2.04
C ALA A 98 -4.95 -3.79 -1.35
N ALA A 99 -5.15 -3.04 -0.27
CA ALA A 99 -6.38 -3.06 0.48
C ALA A 99 -6.81 -1.64 0.82
N PRO A 100 -8.13 -1.36 0.80
CA PRO A 100 -8.62 -0.01 1.01
C PRO A 100 -8.72 0.35 2.48
N VAL A 101 -8.51 1.64 2.77
CA VAL A 101 -8.77 2.25 4.07
C VAL A 101 -10.06 3.04 3.94
N PHE A 102 -11.02 2.78 4.82
CA PHE A 102 -12.36 3.35 4.71
C PHE A 102 -12.60 4.46 5.72
N ALA A 103 -13.38 5.44 5.29
CA ALA A 103 -13.86 6.48 6.19
C ALA A 103 -14.96 5.91 7.09
N PRO A 104 -14.87 6.10 8.42
CA PRO A 104 -15.91 5.60 9.31
C PRO A 104 -17.24 6.32 9.17
N GLU A 105 -17.27 7.53 8.61
CA GLU A 105 -18.47 8.34 8.48
C GLU A 105 -19.43 7.80 7.42
N ASP A 106 -18.90 7.42 6.26
CA ASP A 106 -19.74 7.07 5.12
C ASP A 106 -19.26 5.81 4.35
N GLY A 107 -18.17 5.18 4.83
CA GLY A 107 -17.63 4.00 4.16
C GLY A 107 -16.90 4.29 2.85
N SER A 108 -16.65 5.56 2.53
CA SER A 108 -15.88 5.89 1.32
C SER A 108 -14.41 5.51 1.50
N ILE A 109 -13.71 5.34 0.38
CA ILE A 109 -12.28 5.02 0.42
C ILE A 109 -11.48 6.28 0.68
N LEU A 110 -10.65 6.24 1.72
CA LEU A 110 -9.73 7.33 2.07
C LEU A 110 -8.36 7.15 1.41
N GLY A 111 -7.98 5.93 1.14
CA GLY A 111 -6.70 5.61 0.55
C GLY A 111 -6.52 4.12 0.40
N VAL A 112 -5.36 3.72 -0.09
CA VAL A 112 -5.04 2.33 -0.38
C VAL A 112 -3.65 2.02 0.15
N ILE A 113 -3.51 0.88 0.81
CA ILE A 113 -2.22 0.40 1.29
C ILE A 113 -1.89 -0.88 0.53
N GLY A 114 -0.69 -0.94 -0.04
CA GLY A 114 -0.21 -2.09 -0.78
C GLY A 114 1.04 -2.68 -0.16
N VAL A 115 1.15 -4.00 -0.22
CA VAL A 115 2.36 -4.73 0.14
C VAL A 115 2.73 -5.60 -1.06
N ALA A 116 3.98 -5.52 -1.49
CA ALA A 116 4.43 -6.24 -2.67
C ALA A 116 5.80 -6.87 -2.44
N ALA A 117 6.09 -7.91 -3.20
CA ALA A 117 7.35 -8.63 -3.14
C ALA A 117 7.75 -9.11 -4.53
N PHE A 118 9.05 -9.33 -4.71
CA PHE A 118 9.55 -9.96 -5.92
C PHE A 118 9.52 -11.48 -5.80
N TRP A 119 9.55 -12.14 -6.94
CA TRP A 119 9.31 -13.56 -7.16
C TRP A 119 9.78 -14.51 -6.04
N ASN A 120 11.07 -14.46 -5.70
CA ASN A 120 11.64 -15.39 -4.74
C ASN A 120 11.22 -15.12 -3.29
N ARG A 121 10.43 -14.09 -3.07
CA ARG A 121 9.94 -13.69 -1.73
C ARG A 121 8.43 -13.80 -1.63
N LEU A 122 7.77 -14.33 -2.66
CA LEU A 122 6.32 -14.49 -2.64
C LEU A 122 5.89 -15.40 -1.53
N ASN A 123 4.98 -14.90 -0.74
CA ASN A 123 4.47 -15.60 0.44
C ASN A 123 2.97 -15.32 0.51
N PRO A 124 2.15 -16.36 0.70
CA PRO A 124 0.69 -16.15 0.80
C PRO A 124 0.29 -15.21 1.95
N HIS A 125 1.17 -15.00 2.91
CA HIS A 125 0.91 -14.08 4.02
C HIS A 125 0.98 -12.60 3.61
N ILE A 126 1.57 -12.28 2.45
CA ILE A 126 1.68 -10.89 1.98
C ILE A 126 0.29 -10.26 1.82
N SER A 127 -0.64 -10.99 1.22
CA SER A 127 -2.02 -10.51 1.08
C SER A 127 -2.66 -10.25 2.43
N ALA A 128 -2.46 -11.16 3.37
CA ALA A 128 -3.00 -11.00 4.73
C ALA A 128 -2.40 -9.77 5.41
N LEU A 129 -1.10 -9.52 5.24
CA LEU A 129 -0.45 -8.35 5.84
C LEU A 129 -1.05 -7.04 5.32
N ALA A 130 -1.29 -6.93 4.01
CA ALA A 130 -1.88 -5.74 3.42
C ALA A 130 -3.30 -5.51 3.96
N ILE A 131 -4.10 -6.55 3.99
CA ILE A 131 -5.48 -6.48 4.46
C ILE A 131 -5.53 -6.11 5.94
N MET A 132 -4.73 -6.77 6.75
CA MET A 132 -4.70 -6.52 8.21
C MET A 132 -4.22 -5.11 8.52
N MET A 133 -3.22 -4.61 7.78
CA MET A 133 -2.73 -3.25 7.98
C MET A 133 -3.81 -2.23 7.62
N ALA A 134 -4.50 -2.41 6.50
CA ALA A 134 -5.57 -1.51 6.09
C ALA A 134 -6.72 -1.50 7.11
N GLU A 135 -7.08 -2.65 7.63
CA GLU A 135 -8.10 -2.75 8.68
C GLU A 135 -7.66 -2.06 9.97
N ALA A 136 -6.41 -2.26 10.38
CA ALA A 136 -5.88 -1.61 11.58
C ALA A 136 -5.88 -0.09 11.45
N VAL A 137 -5.50 0.42 10.27
CA VAL A 137 -5.53 1.86 10.00
C VAL A 137 -6.97 2.37 10.01
N THR A 138 -7.91 1.66 9.40
CA THR A 138 -9.32 2.03 9.40
C THR A 138 -9.86 2.13 10.83
N ASP A 139 -9.53 1.14 11.67
CA ASP A 139 -9.95 1.13 13.07
C ASP A 139 -9.34 2.29 13.85
N GLN A 140 -8.07 2.58 13.61
CA GLN A 140 -7.37 3.68 14.29
C GLN A 140 -7.97 5.03 13.92
N ILE A 141 -8.32 5.24 12.64
CA ILE A 141 -8.96 6.46 12.19
C ILE A 141 -10.32 6.64 12.88
N LYS A 142 -11.06 5.56 13.00
CA LYS A 142 -12.33 5.58 13.71
C LYS A 142 -12.17 6.04 15.15
N LEU A 143 -11.17 5.50 15.85
CA LEU A 143 -10.87 5.91 17.22
C LEU A 143 -10.47 7.38 17.33
N VAL A 144 -9.58 7.83 16.45
CA VAL A 144 -9.13 9.22 16.46
C VAL A 144 -10.28 10.18 16.20
N ARG A 145 -11.16 9.86 15.27
CA ARG A 145 -12.32 10.71 14.95
C ARG A 145 -13.36 10.71 16.07
N GLN A 146 -13.56 9.58 16.73
CA GLN A 146 -14.42 9.52 17.91
C GLN A 146 -13.88 10.37 19.05
N GLN A 147 -12.58 10.33 19.28
CA GLN A 147 -11.92 11.12 20.31
C GLN A 147 -12.08 12.61 20.03
N LYS A 148 -11.88 13.03 18.78
CA LYS A 148 -12.07 14.42 18.40
C LYS A 148 -13.48 14.90 18.62
N ARG A 149 -14.49 14.07 18.36
CA ARG A 149 -15.89 14.45 18.63
C ARG A 149 -16.15 14.62 20.11
N LEU A 150 -15.60 13.75 20.95
CA LEU A 150 -15.74 13.88 22.39
C LEU A 150 -15.08 15.16 22.92
N ASP A 151 -13.95 15.54 22.34
CA ASP A 151 -13.23 16.74 22.75
C ASP A 151 -13.99 18.03 22.39
N HIS A 152 -14.96 17.96 21.48
CA HIS A 152 -15.76 19.10 21.04
C HIS A 152 -17.13 19.18 21.72
N VAL A 153 -17.41 18.32 22.66
CA VAL A 153 -18.70 18.32 23.36
C VAL A 153 -18.67 19.21 24.59
#